data_c97f8b128babbb13051309539ca47b9e
#
_entry.id   c97f8b128babbb13051309539ca47b9e
#
_cell.length_a   1.000
_cell.length_b   1.000
_cell.length_c   1.000
_cell.angle_alpha   90.00
_cell.angle_beta   90.00
_cell.angle_gamma   90.00
#
_symmetry.space_group_name_H-M   'P 1'
#
loop_
_entity.id
_entity.type
_entity.pdbx_description
1 polymer ?
#
loop_
_entity_poly.entity_id
_entity_poly.type
_entity_poly.pdbx_seq_one_letter_code
_entity_poly.pdbx_strand_id
1 'polypeptide(L)'
;EYAIPIIVITLAVILGQAIFGTFGVILSGKPLKTAMQCGFSLTQIGEFAFIIASLGVSLHVTSDFLYPIVVAVSVITTFLTPYMIRLAEPASTFVDAHLPESWRKFLMRYSSGSQTALNHENLWKKLLIAMVRITVVYSIVSISIIALSFRFVVPFFKENLPHFWASL
;
A
#
# COMPACT_ATOMS: atom_id res chain seq x y z
N GLU A 1 21.17 -20.32 4.29
CA GLU A 1 20.67 -20.10 5.67
C GLU A 1 19.43 -19.19 5.71
N TYR A 2 19.28 -18.23 4.77
CA TYR A 2 18.18 -17.24 4.79
C TYR A 2 17.00 -17.59 3.88
N ALA A 3 16.91 -18.79 3.33
CA ALA A 3 15.85 -19.18 2.39
C ALA A 3 14.45 -19.11 3.02
N ILE A 4 14.30 -19.56 4.27
CA ILE A 4 13.01 -19.56 4.97
C ILE A 4 12.51 -18.11 5.20
N PRO A 5 13.28 -17.19 5.79
CA PRO A 5 12.88 -15.80 5.92
C PRO A 5 12.53 -15.14 4.59
N ILE A 6 13.30 -15.37 3.54
CA ILE A 6 13.04 -14.80 2.20
C ILE A 6 11.68 -15.26 1.66
N ILE A 7 11.38 -16.57 1.74
CA ILE A 7 10.10 -17.11 1.27
C ILE A 7 8.93 -16.54 2.06
N VAL A 8 9.02 -16.53 3.40
CA VAL A 8 7.96 -16.04 4.28
C VAL A 8 7.68 -14.56 4.03
N ILE A 9 8.73 -13.73 3.96
CA ILE A 9 8.58 -12.29 3.69
C ILE A 9 8.03 -12.05 2.29
N THR A 10 8.51 -12.77 1.28
CA THR A 10 7.99 -12.67 -0.10
C THR A 10 6.49 -12.96 -0.15
N LEU A 11 6.06 -14.06 0.46
CA LEU A 11 4.64 -14.42 0.52
C LEU A 11 3.81 -13.37 1.28
N ALA A 12 4.31 -12.92 2.44
CA ALA A 12 3.64 -11.90 3.23
C ALA A 12 3.49 -10.58 2.47
N VAL A 13 4.50 -10.16 1.73
CA VAL A 13 4.48 -8.94 0.91
C VAL A 13 3.48 -9.09 -0.24
N ILE A 14 3.55 -10.17 -1.01
CA ILE A 14 2.66 -10.40 -2.15
C ILE A 14 1.20 -10.46 -1.69
N LEU A 15 0.90 -11.27 -0.69
CA LEU A 15 -0.47 -11.39 -0.17
C LEU A 15 -0.95 -10.09 0.48
N GLY A 16 -0.12 -9.48 1.32
CA GLY A 16 -0.45 -8.23 1.98
C GLY A 16 -0.76 -7.11 0.99
N GLN A 17 0.13 -6.87 0.02
CA GLN A 17 -0.07 -5.82 -0.97
C GLN A 17 -1.25 -6.11 -1.91
N ALA A 18 -1.43 -7.37 -2.35
CA ALA A 18 -2.58 -7.75 -3.16
C ALA A 18 -3.91 -7.50 -2.42
N ILE A 19 -4.00 -7.91 -1.15
CA ILE A 19 -5.23 -7.76 -0.34
C ILE A 19 -5.46 -6.28 0.01
N PHE A 20 -4.49 -5.63 0.66
CA PHE A 20 -4.66 -4.24 1.12
C PHE A 20 -4.75 -3.25 -0.05
N GLY A 21 -3.99 -3.47 -1.13
CA GLY A 21 -4.09 -2.68 -2.35
C GLY A 21 -5.47 -2.81 -3.01
N THR A 22 -5.98 -4.03 -3.14
CA THR A 22 -7.35 -4.26 -3.67
C THR A 22 -8.39 -3.58 -2.79
N PHE A 23 -8.29 -3.73 -1.47
CA PHE A 23 -9.23 -3.13 -0.52
C PHE A 23 -9.20 -1.60 -0.60
N GLY A 24 -8.02 -0.98 -0.66
CA GLY A 24 -7.87 0.47 -0.81
C GLY A 24 -8.54 1.02 -2.08
N VAL A 25 -8.40 0.30 -3.20
CA VAL A 25 -9.03 0.70 -4.47
C VAL A 25 -10.55 0.48 -4.45
N ILE A 26 -11.04 -0.57 -3.77
CA ILE A 26 -12.49 -0.76 -3.53
C ILE A 26 -13.04 0.41 -2.72
N LEU A 27 -12.37 0.82 -1.65
CA LEU A 27 -12.77 1.98 -0.85
C LEU A 27 -12.80 3.29 -1.65
N SER A 28 -12.00 3.38 -2.72
CA SER A 28 -12.03 4.50 -3.67
C SER A 28 -13.22 4.46 -4.65
N GLY A 29 -14.13 3.48 -4.53
CA GLY A 29 -15.32 3.37 -5.38
C GLY A 29 -15.07 2.78 -6.76
N LYS A 30 -13.99 2.03 -6.95
CA LYS A 30 -13.71 1.35 -8.22
C LYS A 30 -14.31 -0.06 -8.26
N PRO A 31 -14.65 -0.57 -9.47
CA PRO A 31 -15.14 -1.94 -9.63
C PRO A 31 -14.15 -2.97 -9.11
N LEU A 32 -14.65 -4.10 -8.62
CA LEU A 32 -13.85 -5.19 -8.06
C LEU A 32 -12.74 -5.64 -9.01
N LYS A 33 -13.04 -5.82 -10.30
CA LYS A 33 -12.05 -6.21 -11.32
C LYS A 33 -10.88 -5.22 -11.37
N THR A 34 -11.16 -3.93 -11.46
CA THR A 34 -10.13 -2.88 -11.48
C THR A 34 -9.35 -2.83 -10.16
N ALA A 35 -10.04 -2.99 -9.03
CA ALA A 35 -9.42 -3.00 -7.73
C ALA A 35 -8.43 -4.16 -7.58
N MET A 36 -8.79 -5.35 -8.00
CA MET A 36 -7.90 -6.50 -7.97
C MET A 36 -6.72 -6.35 -8.94
N GLN A 37 -6.95 -5.85 -10.14
CA GLN A 37 -5.85 -5.56 -11.09
C GLN A 37 -4.84 -4.57 -10.49
N CYS A 38 -5.32 -3.51 -9.84
CA CYS A 38 -4.44 -2.56 -9.15
C CYS A 38 -3.70 -3.21 -7.97
N GLY A 39 -4.40 -3.94 -7.10
CA GLY A 39 -3.78 -4.58 -5.94
C GLY A 39 -2.70 -5.59 -6.32
N PHE A 40 -2.95 -6.40 -7.33
CA PHE A 40 -1.99 -7.37 -7.85
C PHE A 40 -0.81 -6.73 -8.59
N SER A 41 -0.99 -5.52 -9.15
CA SER A 41 0.11 -4.77 -9.77
C SER A 41 1.08 -4.17 -8.76
N LEU A 42 0.63 -3.95 -7.52
CA LEU A 42 1.42 -3.33 -6.46
C LEU A 42 2.28 -4.32 -5.68
N THR A 43 2.35 -5.59 -6.09
CA THR A 43 2.99 -6.67 -5.31
C THR A 43 4.51 -6.63 -5.26
N GLN A 44 5.16 -5.73 -5.97
CA GLN A 44 6.63 -5.57 -5.92
C GLN A 44 7.07 -4.66 -4.76
N ILE A 45 8.22 -4.97 -4.19
CA ILE A 45 8.91 -4.08 -3.25
C ILE A 45 9.59 -2.95 -4.03
N GLY A 46 9.31 -1.70 -3.65
CA GLY A 46 9.91 -0.53 -4.28
C GLY A 46 11.34 -0.26 -3.81
N GLU A 47 12.02 0.63 -4.54
CA GLU A 47 13.42 1.01 -4.30
C GLU A 47 13.66 1.63 -2.92
N PHE A 48 12.68 2.30 -2.34
CA PHE A 48 12.78 2.88 -1.00
C PHE A 48 13.04 1.84 0.09
N ALA A 49 12.64 0.59 -0.11
CA ALA A 49 12.93 -0.47 0.85
C ALA A 49 14.44 -0.71 1.00
N PHE A 50 15.22 -0.57 -0.08
CA PHE A 50 16.69 -0.68 -0.02
C PHE A 50 17.30 0.47 0.76
N ILE A 51 16.81 1.69 0.53
CA ILE A 51 17.30 2.89 1.23
C ILE A 51 17.04 2.75 2.74
N ILE A 52 15.82 2.33 3.11
CA ILE A 52 15.46 2.13 4.52
C ILE A 52 16.29 1.00 5.15
N ALA A 53 16.45 -0.12 4.44
CA ALA A 53 17.25 -1.24 4.95
C ALA A 53 18.73 -0.86 5.11
N SER A 54 19.30 -0.16 4.11
CA SER A 54 20.68 0.33 4.17
C SER A 54 20.90 1.33 5.32
N LEU A 55 19.96 2.26 5.49
CA LEU A 55 19.99 3.22 6.59
C LEU A 55 19.88 2.50 7.95
N GLY A 56 19.00 1.51 8.07
CA GLY A 56 18.84 0.73 9.28
C GLY A 56 20.12 -0.02 9.70
N VAL A 57 20.85 -0.57 8.72
CA VAL A 57 22.16 -1.20 8.94
C VAL A 57 23.20 -0.14 9.33
N SER A 58 23.28 0.98 8.64
CA SER A 58 24.27 2.03 8.91
C SER A 58 24.11 2.68 10.29
N LEU A 59 22.88 2.75 10.78
CA LEU A 59 22.55 3.25 12.12
C LEU A 59 22.61 2.16 13.20
N HIS A 60 23.01 0.94 12.86
CA HIS A 60 23.06 -0.22 13.78
C HIS A 60 21.74 -0.51 14.51
N VAL A 61 20.59 -0.10 13.94
CA VAL A 61 19.25 -0.39 14.48
C VAL A 61 18.66 -1.68 13.93
N THR A 62 19.25 -2.22 12.87
CA THR A 62 18.86 -3.49 12.25
C THR A 62 20.08 -4.40 12.10
N SER A 63 19.83 -5.71 12.09
CA SER A 63 20.89 -6.69 11.88
C SER A 63 21.37 -6.71 10.44
N ASP A 64 22.65 -6.98 10.22
CA ASP A 64 23.32 -6.96 8.91
C ASP A 64 22.68 -7.92 7.88
N PHE A 65 21.98 -8.96 8.34
CA PHE A 65 21.31 -9.92 7.47
C PHE A 65 20.04 -9.35 6.80
N LEU A 66 19.48 -8.24 7.32
CA LEU A 66 18.21 -7.69 6.80
C LEU A 66 18.37 -7.16 5.38
N TYR A 67 19.46 -6.45 5.09
CA TYR A 67 19.70 -5.86 3.77
C TYR A 67 19.73 -6.91 2.64
N PRO A 68 20.53 -8.01 2.74
CA PRO A 68 20.51 -9.08 1.74
C PRO A 68 19.14 -9.72 1.55
N ILE A 69 18.35 -9.87 2.63
CA ILE A 69 17.00 -10.41 2.53
C ILE A 69 16.07 -9.46 1.74
N VAL A 70 16.10 -8.17 2.05
CA VAL A 70 15.28 -7.17 1.33
C VAL A 70 15.63 -7.15 -0.15
N VAL A 71 16.92 -7.22 -0.50
CA VAL A 71 17.37 -7.29 -1.90
C VAL A 71 16.81 -8.56 -2.59
N ALA A 72 16.96 -9.72 -1.95
CA ALA A 72 16.46 -10.98 -2.51
C ALA A 72 14.94 -10.96 -2.71
N VAL A 73 14.18 -10.50 -1.71
CA VAL A 73 12.71 -10.40 -1.78
C VAL A 73 12.28 -9.42 -2.88
N SER A 74 12.97 -8.29 -3.02
CA SER A 74 12.67 -7.33 -4.09
C SER A 74 12.88 -7.90 -5.49
N VAL A 75 13.99 -8.59 -5.72
CA VAL A 75 14.26 -9.27 -7.00
C VAL A 75 13.16 -10.29 -7.30
N ILE A 76 12.83 -11.14 -6.32
CA ILE A 76 11.79 -12.17 -6.48
C ILE A 76 10.43 -11.53 -6.77
N THR A 77 10.02 -10.53 -5.98
CA THR A 77 8.72 -9.87 -6.17
C THR A 77 8.63 -9.13 -7.50
N THR A 78 9.70 -8.49 -7.95
CA THR A 78 9.78 -7.83 -9.26
C THR A 78 9.62 -8.86 -10.39
N PHE A 79 10.29 -10.01 -10.30
CA PHE A 79 10.16 -11.09 -11.28
C PHE A 79 8.75 -11.71 -11.28
N LEU A 80 8.11 -11.82 -10.11
CA LEU A 80 6.76 -12.40 -9.99
C LEU A 80 5.66 -11.41 -10.41
N THR A 81 5.90 -10.11 -10.40
CA THR A 81 4.88 -9.08 -10.70
C THR A 81 4.14 -9.30 -12.04
N PRO A 82 4.78 -9.62 -13.16
CA PRO A 82 4.06 -9.88 -14.41
C PRO A 82 3.09 -11.08 -14.32
N TYR A 83 3.44 -12.08 -13.52
CA TYR A 83 2.58 -13.24 -13.28
C TYR A 83 1.41 -12.88 -12.37
N MET A 84 1.65 -12.06 -11.36
CA MET A 84 0.60 -11.54 -10.48
C MET A 84 -0.42 -10.69 -11.26
N ILE A 85 0.04 -9.82 -12.15
CA ILE A 85 -0.85 -9.02 -13.02
C ILE A 85 -1.74 -9.94 -13.88
N ARG A 86 -1.19 -10.99 -14.46
CA ARG A 86 -1.97 -11.97 -15.24
C ARG A 86 -2.95 -12.75 -14.38
N LEU A 87 -2.57 -13.07 -13.14
CA LEU A 87 -3.41 -13.78 -12.18
C LEU A 87 -4.59 -12.92 -11.67
N ALA A 88 -4.48 -11.61 -11.75
CA ALA A 88 -5.53 -10.69 -11.28
C ALA A 88 -6.88 -10.92 -11.99
N GLU A 89 -6.86 -11.25 -13.28
CA GLU A 89 -8.10 -11.46 -14.05
C GLU A 89 -8.84 -12.73 -13.63
N PRO A 90 -8.24 -13.94 -13.66
CA PRO A 90 -8.91 -15.14 -13.17
C PRO A 90 -9.25 -15.05 -11.67
N ALA A 91 -8.40 -14.41 -10.86
CA ALA A 91 -8.70 -14.20 -9.44
C ALA A 91 -9.94 -13.31 -9.25
N SER A 92 -10.08 -12.24 -10.04
CA SER A 92 -11.26 -11.36 -9.96
C SER A 92 -12.55 -12.07 -10.33
N THR A 93 -12.53 -12.92 -11.35
CA THR A 93 -13.70 -13.72 -11.75
C THR A 93 -14.05 -14.78 -10.71
N PHE A 94 -13.04 -15.40 -10.12
CA PHE A 94 -13.24 -16.40 -9.04
C PHE A 94 -13.87 -15.74 -7.80
N VAL A 95 -13.34 -14.59 -7.37
CA VAL A 95 -13.88 -13.85 -6.23
C VAL A 95 -15.32 -13.39 -6.52
N ASP A 96 -15.58 -12.83 -7.70
CA ASP A 96 -16.93 -12.35 -8.08
C ASP A 96 -17.96 -13.49 -8.08
N ALA A 97 -17.55 -14.68 -8.53
CA ALA A 97 -18.40 -15.88 -8.52
C ALA A 97 -18.73 -16.42 -7.13
N HIS A 98 -17.83 -16.21 -6.14
CA HIS A 98 -18.01 -16.71 -4.77
C HIS A 98 -18.53 -15.64 -3.80
N LEU A 99 -18.66 -14.38 -4.25
CA LEU A 99 -19.22 -13.33 -3.42
C LEU A 99 -20.75 -13.54 -3.25
N PRO A 100 -21.27 -13.42 -2.03
CA PRO A 100 -22.71 -13.38 -1.79
C PRO A 100 -23.37 -12.24 -2.58
N GLU A 101 -24.58 -12.49 -3.09
CA GLU A 101 -25.30 -11.50 -3.90
C GLU A 101 -25.47 -10.13 -3.22
N SER A 102 -25.60 -10.11 -1.89
CA SER A 102 -25.72 -8.90 -1.10
C SER A 102 -24.47 -8.01 -1.23
N TRP A 103 -23.26 -8.62 -1.15
CA TRP A 103 -21.99 -7.93 -1.28
C TRP A 103 -21.73 -7.48 -2.72
N ARG A 104 -22.11 -8.30 -3.70
CA ARG A 104 -21.99 -7.95 -5.12
C ARG A 104 -22.88 -6.76 -5.47
N LYS A 105 -24.14 -6.75 -5.01
CA LYS A 105 -25.05 -5.61 -5.18
C LYS A 105 -24.56 -4.35 -4.48
N PHE A 106 -23.99 -4.49 -3.28
CA PHE A 106 -23.39 -3.38 -2.55
C PHE A 106 -22.20 -2.77 -3.32
N LEU A 107 -21.24 -3.60 -3.76
CA LEU A 107 -20.08 -3.17 -4.53
C LEU A 107 -20.46 -2.53 -5.85
N MET A 108 -21.45 -3.08 -6.59
CA MET A 108 -21.96 -2.49 -7.81
C MET A 108 -22.60 -1.12 -7.54
N ARG A 109 -23.44 -0.99 -6.52
CA ARG A 109 -24.07 0.28 -6.16
C ARG A 109 -23.04 1.32 -5.73
N TYR A 110 -22.04 0.90 -4.97
CA TYR A 110 -20.95 1.76 -4.50
C TYR A 110 -20.08 2.26 -5.67
N SER A 111 -19.72 1.38 -6.61
CA SER A 111 -18.94 1.74 -7.79
C SER A 111 -19.76 2.55 -8.81
N SER A 112 -21.05 2.27 -8.96
CA SER A 112 -21.93 3.02 -9.86
C SER A 112 -22.17 4.45 -9.37
N GLY A 113 -22.29 4.66 -8.07
CA GLY A 113 -22.41 6.00 -7.47
C GLY A 113 -21.19 6.90 -7.75
N SER A 114 -20.03 6.31 -7.91
CA SER A 114 -18.81 7.02 -8.30
C SER A 114 -18.76 7.37 -9.80
N GLN A 115 -19.45 6.62 -10.66
CA GLN A 115 -19.45 6.85 -12.12
C GLN A 115 -20.55 7.80 -12.59
N THR A 116 -21.67 7.89 -11.87
CA THR A 116 -22.81 8.74 -12.27
C THR A 116 -22.55 10.23 -12.08
N ALA A 117 -21.45 10.61 -11.42
CA ALA A 117 -21.02 12.01 -11.27
C ALA A 117 -20.39 12.62 -12.56
N LEU A 118 -20.33 11.86 -13.65
CA LEU A 118 -19.66 12.30 -14.89
C LEU A 118 -20.66 12.76 -15.96
N ASN A 119 -21.62 13.61 -15.60
CA ASN A 119 -22.46 14.25 -16.61
C ASN A 119 -21.82 15.58 -17.10
N HIS A 120 -21.87 15.81 -18.39
CA HIS A 120 -20.92 16.39 -19.33
C HIS A 120 -20.71 17.92 -19.35
N GLU A 121 -21.15 18.73 -18.37
CA GLU A 121 -21.09 20.20 -18.51
C GLU A 121 -20.33 20.94 -17.42
N ASN A 122 -19.24 20.81 -17.09
CA ASN A 122 -18.30 21.48 -16.16
C ASN A 122 -17.31 20.51 -15.51
N LEU A 123 -17.01 19.43 -16.22
CA LEU A 123 -16.15 18.36 -15.71
C LEU A 123 -14.75 18.85 -15.30
N TRP A 124 -14.14 19.70 -16.10
CA TRP A 124 -12.80 20.21 -15.84
C TRP A 124 -12.72 21.04 -14.56
N LYS A 125 -13.67 21.95 -14.32
CA LYS A 125 -13.68 22.76 -13.10
C LYS A 125 -13.98 21.90 -11.87
N LYS A 126 -14.92 20.96 -11.96
CA LYS A 126 -15.24 20.04 -10.86
C LYS A 126 -14.07 19.10 -10.55
N LEU A 127 -13.39 18.57 -11.58
CA LEU A 127 -12.21 17.73 -11.41
C LEU A 127 -11.06 18.52 -10.77
N LEU A 128 -10.78 19.74 -11.24
CA LEU A 128 -9.74 20.58 -10.65
C LEU A 128 -10.04 20.91 -9.18
N ILE A 129 -11.28 21.30 -8.88
CA ILE A 129 -11.69 21.59 -7.49
C ILE A 129 -11.61 20.33 -6.62
N ALA A 130 -12.03 19.18 -7.14
CA ALA A 130 -11.91 17.91 -6.42
C ALA A 130 -10.45 17.52 -6.17
N MET A 131 -9.58 17.66 -7.17
CA MET A 131 -8.15 17.38 -7.02
C MET A 131 -7.49 18.31 -6.01
N VAL A 132 -7.77 19.63 -6.10
CA VAL A 132 -7.24 20.60 -5.12
C VAL A 132 -7.76 20.30 -3.72
N ARG A 133 -9.06 20.01 -3.56
CA ARG A 133 -9.64 19.64 -2.25
C ARG A 133 -8.95 18.40 -1.68
N ILE A 134 -8.82 17.35 -2.47
CA ILE A 134 -8.17 16.10 -2.05
C ILE A 134 -6.73 16.38 -1.65
N THR A 135 -5.96 17.10 -2.47
CA THR A 135 -4.56 17.45 -2.17
C THR A 135 -4.45 18.24 -0.87
N VAL A 136 -5.29 19.26 -0.66
CA VAL A 136 -5.30 20.06 0.55
C VAL A 136 -5.63 19.22 1.78
N VAL A 137 -6.66 18.38 1.71
CA VAL A 137 -7.05 17.50 2.82
C VAL A 137 -5.91 16.53 3.16
N TYR A 138 -5.33 15.85 2.18
CA TYR A 138 -4.22 14.94 2.44
C TYR A 138 -2.97 15.66 2.95
N SER A 139 -2.69 16.88 2.47
CA SER A 139 -1.59 17.71 3.01
C SER A 139 -1.81 18.06 4.46
N ILE A 140 -3.02 18.49 4.84
CA ILE A 140 -3.36 18.81 6.23
C ILE A 140 -3.23 17.56 7.11
N VAL A 141 -3.77 16.42 6.66
CA VAL A 141 -3.68 15.15 7.39
C VAL A 141 -2.22 14.73 7.57
N SER A 142 -1.40 14.82 6.52
CA SER A 142 0.02 14.47 6.58
C SER A 142 0.79 15.38 7.56
N ILE A 143 0.57 16.69 7.49
CA ILE A 143 1.19 17.65 8.40
C ILE A 143 0.74 17.38 9.84
N SER A 144 -0.55 17.08 10.06
CA SER A 144 -1.08 16.75 11.37
C SER A 144 -0.44 15.47 11.94
N ILE A 145 -0.29 14.43 11.13
CA ILE A 145 0.37 13.20 11.55
C ILE A 145 1.83 13.45 11.92
N ILE A 146 2.55 14.22 11.11
CA ILE A 146 3.94 14.60 11.39
C ILE A 146 4.03 15.41 12.69
N ALA A 147 3.20 16.44 12.85
CA ALA A 147 3.17 17.26 14.06
C ALA A 147 2.83 16.44 15.31
N LEU A 148 1.85 15.52 15.20
CA LEU A 148 1.49 14.63 16.29
C LEU A 148 2.63 13.67 16.63
N SER A 149 3.31 13.15 15.62
CA SER A 149 4.48 12.27 15.79
C SER A 149 5.59 13.01 16.54
N PHE A 150 5.94 14.22 16.15
CA PHE A 150 6.94 15.03 16.87
C PHE A 150 6.51 15.37 18.29
N ARG A 151 5.23 15.62 18.53
CA ARG A 151 4.71 16.02 19.84
C ARG A 151 4.59 14.86 20.83
N PHE A 152 4.21 13.66 20.35
CA PHE A 152 3.91 12.52 21.21
C PHE A 152 4.93 11.38 21.08
N VAL A 153 5.33 11.04 19.86
CA VAL A 153 6.19 9.88 19.61
C VAL A 153 7.64 10.18 20.01
N VAL A 154 8.16 11.34 19.64
CA VAL A 154 9.54 11.73 19.98
C VAL A 154 9.77 11.84 21.49
N PRO A 155 8.92 12.53 22.29
CA PRO A 155 9.13 12.58 23.74
C PRO A 155 8.93 11.20 24.39
N PHE A 156 7.96 10.40 23.94
CA PHE A 156 7.76 9.05 24.46
C PHE A 156 8.99 8.16 24.28
N PHE A 157 9.66 8.24 23.12
CA PHE A 157 10.88 7.51 22.86
C PHE A 157 12.07 8.06 23.63
N LYS A 158 12.15 9.38 23.83
CA LYS A 158 13.21 10.00 24.67
C LYS A 158 13.13 9.58 26.13
N GLU A 159 11.94 9.45 26.68
CA GLU A 159 11.74 9.04 28.08
C GLU A 159 11.97 7.56 28.30
N ASN A 160 11.59 6.70 27.34
CA ASN A 160 11.65 5.25 27.49
C ASN A 160 12.95 4.60 26.98
N LEU A 161 13.72 5.30 26.13
CA LEU A 161 14.95 4.79 25.51
C LEU A 161 16.09 5.81 25.54
N PRO A 162 16.55 6.22 26.77
CA PRO A 162 17.60 7.25 26.90
C PRO A 162 18.94 6.86 26.25
N HIS A 163 19.25 5.56 26.15
CA HIS A 163 20.50 5.08 25.54
C HIS A 163 20.53 5.18 24.00
N PHE A 164 19.41 5.26 23.33
CA PHE A 164 19.35 5.32 21.89
C PHE A 164 19.77 6.69 21.33
N TRP A 165 19.51 7.77 22.06
CA TRP A 165 19.82 9.15 21.66
C TRP A 165 21.21 9.63 22.08
N ALA A 166 21.90 8.90 22.95
CA ALA A 166 23.26 9.24 23.39
C ALA A 166 24.33 8.82 22.37
N SER A 167 23.98 8.04 21.35
CA SER A 167 24.87 7.53 20.31
C SER A 167 24.70 8.18 18.95
N LEU A 168 23.84 9.19 18.81
CA LEU A 168 23.65 10.02 17.63
C LEU A 168 24.22 11.42 17.84
#